data_5e5b59b09554ee4539212355cfe2f550
#
_entry.id   5e5b59b09554ee4539212355cfe2f550
#
_cell.length_a   1.000
_cell.length_b   1.000
_cell.length_c   1.000
_cell.angle_alpha   90.00
_cell.angle_beta   90.00
_cell.angle_gamma   90.00
#
_symmetry.space_group_name_H-M   'P 1'
#
loop_
_entity.id
_entity.type
_entity.pdbx_description
1 polymer ?
#
loop_
_entity_poly.entity_id
_entity_poly.type
_entity_poly.pdbx_seq_one_letter_code
_entity_poly.pdbx_strand_id
1 'polypeptide(L)'
;KVLSPDPENIPGDFVCRGPNVMLGYYKNEEATRETIDADGWLHTGDLALMDAEGNITIKGRSKNMLLGANGQNIYPEEIEDKLNNMPYVAESIIVQQNEKLVGLVYPDFDDAFAHGLKTEDLERVMEENRVALNQTLPAYCQVQKMKIYPEEFEKTPKRSIKRFLYQEAKG
;
A
#
# COMPACT_ATOMS: atom_id res chain seq x y z
N LYS A 1 13.80 -15.94 -0.19
CA LYS A 1 14.47 -15.26 0.94
C LYS A 1 14.12 -13.78 0.97
N VAL A 2 14.33 -13.17 2.10
CA VAL A 2 14.20 -11.72 2.30
C VAL A 2 15.60 -11.12 2.42
N LEU A 3 15.91 -10.10 1.63
CA LEU A 3 17.19 -9.40 1.66
C LEU A 3 17.12 -8.29 2.72
N SER A 4 17.43 -8.64 3.95
CA SER A 4 17.43 -7.74 5.11
C SER A 4 18.58 -8.11 6.06
N PRO A 5 19.17 -7.14 6.79
CA PRO A 5 20.14 -7.42 7.84
C PRO A 5 19.50 -8.14 9.05
N ASP A 6 18.19 -7.98 9.24
CA ASP A 6 17.40 -8.64 10.27
C ASP A 6 16.00 -8.95 9.69
N PRO A 7 15.83 -10.09 8.98
CA PRO A 7 14.58 -10.41 8.29
C PRO A 7 13.35 -10.57 9.20
N GLU A 8 13.56 -10.85 10.47
CA GLU A 8 12.45 -11.00 11.43
C GLU A 8 11.85 -9.63 11.81
N ASN A 9 12.67 -8.59 11.89
CA ASN A 9 12.26 -7.29 12.42
C ASN A 9 12.32 -6.15 11.40
N ILE A 10 13.17 -6.28 10.38
CA ILE A 10 13.39 -5.24 9.36
C ILE A 10 12.94 -5.78 8.00
N PRO A 11 11.87 -5.21 7.41
CA PRO A 11 11.44 -5.61 6.07
C PRO A 11 12.54 -5.40 5.03
N GLY A 12 12.68 -6.35 4.12
CA GLY A 12 13.63 -6.30 3.00
C GLY A 12 13.02 -6.82 1.71
N ASP A 13 13.78 -6.70 0.62
CA ASP A 13 13.32 -7.18 -0.69
C ASP A 13 13.05 -8.68 -0.66
N PHE A 14 11.83 -9.05 -1.04
CA PHE A 14 11.46 -10.45 -1.21
C PHE A 14 11.92 -10.96 -2.57
N VAL A 15 12.82 -11.94 -2.57
CA VAL A 15 13.37 -12.53 -3.78
C VAL A 15 13.14 -14.04 -3.83
N CYS A 16 12.86 -14.56 -5.02
CA CYS A 16 12.58 -15.97 -5.27
C CYS A 16 13.59 -16.57 -6.27
N ARG A 17 13.93 -17.85 -6.10
CA ARG A 17 14.71 -18.62 -7.08
C ARG A 17 14.24 -20.07 -7.10
N GLY A 18 14.11 -20.64 -8.27
CA GLY A 18 13.69 -22.03 -8.44
C GLY A 18 13.17 -22.32 -9.84
N PRO A 19 12.80 -23.58 -10.13
CA PRO A 19 12.36 -23.97 -11.47
C PRO A 19 11.02 -23.37 -11.92
N ASN A 20 10.28 -22.77 -11.00
CA ASN A 20 9.03 -22.06 -11.26
C ASN A 20 9.22 -20.57 -11.59
N VAL A 21 10.45 -20.04 -11.49
CA VAL A 21 10.76 -18.67 -11.90
C VAL A 21 10.81 -18.60 -13.41
N MET A 22 10.21 -17.55 -13.99
CA MET A 22 10.21 -17.33 -15.44
C MET A 22 11.62 -17.21 -16.00
N LEU A 23 11.80 -17.52 -17.27
CA LEU A 23 13.07 -17.31 -17.99
C LEU A 23 13.35 -15.83 -18.27
N GLY A 24 12.32 -15.02 -18.35
CA GLY A 24 12.40 -13.58 -18.59
C GLY A 24 11.14 -13.04 -19.26
N TYR A 25 11.13 -11.74 -19.53
CA TYR A 25 10.07 -11.08 -20.31
C TYR A 25 10.31 -11.28 -21.81
N TYR A 26 9.26 -11.68 -22.52
CA TYR A 26 9.35 -11.94 -23.97
C TYR A 26 9.79 -10.69 -24.72
N LYS A 27 10.89 -10.80 -25.48
CA LYS A 27 11.51 -9.72 -26.28
C LYS A 27 11.80 -8.44 -25.46
N ASN A 28 12.03 -8.56 -24.17
CA ASN A 28 12.39 -7.43 -23.31
C ASN A 28 13.52 -7.83 -22.34
N GLU A 29 14.75 -7.80 -22.85
CA GLU A 29 15.93 -8.18 -22.08
C GLU A 29 16.25 -7.18 -20.96
N GLU A 30 15.95 -5.90 -21.16
CA GLU A 30 16.17 -4.85 -20.15
C GLU A 30 15.33 -5.11 -18.91
N ALA A 31 14.01 -5.25 -19.08
CA ALA A 31 13.13 -5.59 -17.97
C ALA A 31 13.46 -6.94 -17.33
N THR A 32 13.99 -7.89 -18.12
CA THR A 32 14.43 -9.18 -17.59
C THR A 32 15.64 -9.00 -16.66
N ARG A 33 16.65 -8.23 -17.07
CA ARG A 33 17.86 -7.95 -16.27
C ARG A 33 17.57 -7.12 -15.01
N GLU A 34 16.58 -6.24 -15.08
CA GLU A 34 16.13 -5.48 -13.91
C GLU A 34 15.38 -6.35 -12.88
N THR A 35 14.74 -7.43 -13.36
CA THR A 35 13.88 -8.27 -12.51
C THR A 35 14.58 -9.53 -12.03
N ILE A 36 15.48 -10.11 -12.84
CA ILE A 36 16.22 -11.32 -12.49
C ILE A 36 17.70 -10.98 -12.47
N ASP A 37 18.34 -11.15 -11.31
CA ASP A 37 19.75 -10.87 -11.15
C ASP A 37 20.65 -11.96 -11.79
N ALA A 38 21.97 -11.70 -11.79
CA ALA A 38 22.96 -12.60 -12.39
C ALA A 38 23.02 -13.98 -11.73
N ASP A 39 22.57 -14.11 -10.48
CA ASP A 39 22.51 -15.36 -9.73
C ASP A 39 21.19 -16.10 -9.90
N GLY A 40 20.27 -15.56 -10.71
CA GLY A 40 18.95 -16.13 -11.01
C GLY A 40 17.90 -15.89 -9.94
N TRP A 41 18.07 -14.89 -9.08
CA TRP A 41 17.05 -14.45 -8.15
C TRP A 41 16.09 -13.47 -8.83
N LEU A 42 14.81 -13.78 -8.77
CA LEU A 42 13.74 -12.89 -9.20
C LEU A 42 13.41 -11.93 -8.05
N HIS A 43 13.55 -10.62 -8.30
CA HIS A 43 13.13 -9.56 -7.41
C HIS A 43 11.62 -9.32 -7.61
N THR A 44 10.81 -9.66 -6.60
CA THR A 44 9.33 -9.56 -6.72
C THR A 44 8.84 -8.12 -6.72
N GLY A 45 9.65 -7.19 -6.20
CA GLY A 45 9.27 -5.81 -5.93
C GLY A 45 8.39 -5.66 -4.69
N ASP A 46 8.28 -6.71 -3.88
CA ASP A 46 7.59 -6.69 -2.60
C ASP A 46 8.59 -6.61 -1.45
N LEU A 47 8.23 -5.91 -0.38
CA LEU A 47 8.94 -5.90 0.88
C LEU A 47 8.28 -6.89 1.84
N ALA A 48 9.09 -7.66 2.55
CA ALA A 48 8.60 -8.70 3.44
C ALA A 48 9.46 -8.85 4.70
N LEU A 49 8.87 -9.44 5.72
CA LEU A 49 9.55 -10.06 6.85
C LEU A 49 9.60 -11.58 6.65
N MET A 50 10.56 -12.23 7.29
CA MET A 50 10.65 -13.70 7.31
C MET A 50 11.00 -14.13 8.73
N ASP A 51 10.14 -14.93 9.34
CA ASP A 51 10.38 -15.48 10.68
C ASP A 51 11.38 -16.63 10.68
N ALA A 52 11.73 -17.12 11.89
CA ALA A 52 12.69 -18.22 12.07
C ALA A 52 12.21 -19.54 11.45
N GLU A 53 10.91 -19.73 11.30
CA GLU A 53 10.28 -20.91 10.66
C GLU A 53 10.25 -20.78 9.13
N GLY A 54 10.61 -19.61 8.57
CA GLY A 54 10.62 -19.32 7.15
C GLY A 54 9.27 -18.86 6.59
N ASN A 55 8.30 -18.50 7.43
CA ASN A 55 7.06 -17.89 6.99
C ASN A 55 7.32 -16.46 6.51
N ILE A 56 6.70 -16.09 5.40
CA ILE A 56 6.85 -14.77 4.78
C ILE A 56 5.61 -13.92 5.06
N THR A 57 5.84 -12.72 5.59
CA THR A 57 4.81 -11.70 5.79
C THR A 57 5.08 -10.52 4.87
N ILE A 58 4.24 -10.34 3.84
CA ILE A 58 4.36 -9.20 2.91
C ILE A 58 3.92 -7.92 3.62
N LYS A 59 4.74 -6.87 3.49
CA LYS A 59 4.51 -5.54 4.05
C LYS A 59 3.93 -4.54 3.04
N GLY A 60 4.30 -4.69 1.78
CA GLY A 60 3.83 -3.83 0.70
C GLY A 60 4.77 -3.84 -0.50
N ARG A 61 4.49 -2.97 -1.46
CA ARG A 61 5.36 -2.78 -2.64
C ARG A 61 6.50 -1.83 -2.33
N SER A 62 7.72 -2.17 -2.71
CA SER A 62 8.89 -1.30 -2.51
C SER A 62 8.71 0.09 -3.16
N LYS A 63 8.03 0.14 -4.32
CA LYS A 63 7.72 1.40 -5.04
C LYS A 63 6.73 2.31 -4.30
N ASN A 64 5.91 1.75 -3.43
CA ASN A 64 4.85 2.48 -2.73
C ASN A 64 5.27 2.91 -1.33
N MET A 65 6.37 2.38 -0.82
CA MET A 65 6.91 2.75 0.48
C MET A 65 7.11 4.27 0.56
N LEU A 66 6.62 4.86 1.64
CA LEU A 66 6.78 6.27 1.94
C LEU A 66 7.85 6.45 3.02
N LEU A 67 8.55 7.57 2.96
CA LEU A 67 9.52 7.95 3.98
C LEU A 67 8.88 8.95 4.94
N GLY A 68 8.75 8.56 6.20
CA GLY A 68 8.27 9.44 7.25
C GLY A 68 9.27 10.57 7.56
N ALA A 69 8.80 11.64 8.20
CA ALA A 69 9.60 12.81 8.56
C ALA A 69 10.85 12.46 9.40
N ASN A 70 10.78 11.39 10.17
CA ASN A 70 11.90 10.90 10.99
C ASN A 70 12.75 9.81 10.31
N GLY A 71 12.62 9.63 8.98
CA GLY A 71 13.34 8.62 8.23
C GLY A 71 12.82 7.19 8.39
N GLN A 72 11.65 7.00 8.97
CA GLN A 72 11.03 5.70 9.13
C GLN A 72 10.27 5.29 7.86
N ASN A 73 10.35 4.01 7.53
CA ASN A 73 9.61 3.44 6.43
C ASN A 73 8.12 3.28 6.80
N ILE A 74 7.25 3.79 5.93
CA ILE A 74 5.80 3.66 6.06
C ILE A 74 5.32 2.80 4.88
N TYR A 75 4.52 1.81 5.18
CA TYR A 75 3.93 0.88 4.22
C TYR A 75 2.44 1.23 4.03
N PRO A 76 2.09 1.98 2.97
CA PRO A 76 0.71 2.45 2.78
C PRO A 76 -0.31 1.33 2.76
N GLU A 77 0.05 0.17 2.17
CA GLU A 77 -0.83 -0.98 2.04
C GLU A 77 -1.29 -1.53 3.40
N GLU A 78 -0.45 -1.48 4.43
CA GLU A 78 -0.84 -1.92 5.78
C GLU A 78 -1.89 -0.99 6.41
N ILE A 79 -1.80 0.30 6.12
CA ILE A 79 -2.77 1.30 6.61
C ILE A 79 -4.07 1.16 5.82
N GLU A 80 -3.97 0.99 4.50
CA GLU A 80 -5.11 0.81 3.60
C GLU A 80 -5.89 -0.46 3.89
N ASP A 81 -5.20 -1.55 4.21
CA ASP A 81 -5.86 -2.81 4.58
C ASP A 81 -6.76 -2.61 5.81
N LYS A 82 -6.29 -1.88 6.82
CA LYS A 82 -7.10 -1.52 7.98
C LYS A 82 -8.25 -0.57 7.61
N LEU A 83 -7.97 0.44 6.80
CA LEU A 83 -8.96 1.44 6.39
C LEU A 83 -10.07 0.83 5.53
N ASN A 84 -9.73 -0.07 4.61
CA ASN A 84 -10.69 -0.75 3.75
C ASN A 84 -11.65 -1.68 4.51
N ASN A 85 -11.33 -2.03 5.76
CA ASN A 85 -12.22 -2.79 6.65
C ASN A 85 -13.07 -1.90 7.57
N MET A 86 -13.01 -0.58 7.40
CA MET A 86 -13.81 0.37 8.19
C MET A 86 -15.19 0.65 7.56
N PRO A 87 -16.16 1.14 8.35
CA PRO A 87 -17.48 1.42 7.87
C PRO A 87 -17.52 2.31 6.62
N TYR A 88 -18.28 1.88 5.61
CA TYR A 88 -18.56 2.59 4.37
C TYR A 88 -17.33 2.96 3.53
N VAL A 89 -16.23 2.23 3.66
CA VAL A 89 -15.05 2.35 2.82
C VAL A 89 -15.07 1.25 1.76
N ALA A 90 -15.23 1.62 0.49
CA ALA A 90 -15.13 0.67 -0.63
C ALA A 90 -13.67 0.49 -1.07
N GLU A 91 -12.94 1.58 -1.21
CA GLU A 91 -11.53 1.58 -1.60
C GLU A 91 -10.80 2.76 -0.97
N SER A 92 -9.53 2.57 -0.68
CA SER A 92 -8.69 3.66 -0.19
C SER A 92 -7.26 3.55 -0.69
N ILE A 93 -6.58 4.69 -0.73
CA ILE A 93 -5.14 4.79 -0.87
C ILE A 93 -4.57 5.80 0.11
N ILE A 94 -3.40 5.50 0.64
CA ILE A 94 -2.65 6.42 1.48
C ILE A 94 -1.56 7.08 0.63
N VAL A 95 -1.58 8.39 0.60
CA VAL A 95 -0.59 9.21 -0.11
C VAL A 95 0.09 10.16 0.85
N GLN A 96 1.25 10.68 0.44
CA GLN A 96 1.95 11.71 1.19
C GLN A 96 1.76 13.06 0.49
N GLN A 97 1.22 14.03 1.22
CA GLN A 97 1.05 15.41 0.78
C GLN A 97 1.68 16.35 1.81
N ASN A 98 2.62 17.18 1.40
CA ASN A 98 3.36 18.08 2.32
C ASN A 98 3.90 17.33 3.57
N GLU A 99 4.58 16.21 3.34
CA GLU A 99 5.16 15.32 4.38
C GLU A 99 4.14 14.69 5.35
N LYS A 100 2.84 14.86 5.10
CA LYS A 100 1.75 14.30 5.91
C LYS A 100 1.04 13.18 5.17
N LEU A 101 0.62 12.16 5.91
CA LEU A 101 -0.20 11.09 5.35
C LEU A 101 -1.64 11.56 5.19
N VAL A 102 -2.17 11.34 4.00
CA VAL A 102 -3.56 11.65 3.64
C VAL A 102 -4.21 10.37 3.10
N GLY A 103 -5.35 10.01 3.65
CA GLY A 103 -6.20 8.96 3.12
C GLY A 103 -7.14 9.51 2.04
N LEU A 104 -7.04 8.98 0.84
CA LEU A 104 -8.02 9.21 -0.22
C LEU A 104 -8.98 8.02 -0.19
N VAL A 105 -10.27 8.27 -0.06
CA VAL A 105 -11.28 7.22 0.15
C VAL A 105 -12.37 7.35 -0.90
N TYR A 106 -12.66 6.25 -1.56
CA TYR A 106 -13.90 6.07 -2.30
C TYR A 106 -14.89 5.34 -1.38
N PRO A 107 -15.99 6.01 -0.95
CA PRO A 107 -16.96 5.41 -0.07
C PRO A 107 -17.82 4.34 -0.77
N ASP A 108 -18.31 3.39 0.00
CA ASP A 108 -19.42 2.53 -0.41
C ASP A 108 -20.72 3.32 -0.30
N PHE A 109 -21.05 4.08 -1.35
CA PHE A 109 -22.24 4.91 -1.41
C PHE A 109 -23.52 4.10 -1.30
N ASP A 110 -23.56 2.90 -1.90
CA ASP A 110 -24.75 2.05 -1.90
C ASP A 110 -25.05 1.55 -0.49
N ASP A 111 -24.05 1.07 0.23
CA ASP A 111 -24.19 0.64 1.62
C ASP A 111 -24.55 1.82 2.54
N ALA A 112 -23.90 2.96 2.39
CA ALA A 112 -24.18 4.16 3.16
C ALA A 112 -25.63 4.63 2.98
N PHE A 113 -26.12 4.72 1.74
CA PHE A 113 -27.47 5.15 1.43
C PHE A 113 -28.53 4.13 1.91
N ALA A 114 -28.23 2.83 1.83
CA ALA A 114 -29.09 1.78 2.37
C ALA A 114 -29.29 1.90 3.89
N HIS A 115 -28.30 2.44 4.60
CA HIS A 115 -28.35 2.73 6.03
C HIS A 115 -28.87 4.15 6.37
N GLY A 116 -29.37 4.89 5.37
CA GLY A 116 -30.00 6.20 5.56
C GLY A 116 -29.02 7.36 5.70
N LEU A 117 -27.74 7.15 5.44
CA LEU A 117 -26.75 8.22 5.39
C LEU A 117 -26.88 9.01 4.10
N LYS A 118 -26.56 10.30 4.16
CA LYS A 118 -26.44 11.17 3.00
C LYS A 118 -24.96 11.42 2.69
N THR A 119 -24.69 11.96 1.52
CA THR A 119 -23.32 12.32 1.11
C THR A 119 -22.64 13.24 2.13
N GLU A 120 -23.40 14.18 2.72
CA GLU A 120 -22.91 15.10 3.74
C GLU A 120 -22.47 14.40 5.04
N ASP A 121 -23.10 13.25 5.36
CA ASP A 121 -22.75 12.46 6.55
C ASP A 121 -21.43 11.71 6.38
N LEU A 122 -21.04 11.41 5.14
CA LEU A 122 -19.83 10.65 4.84
C LEU A 122 -18.54 11.35 5.27
N GLU A 123 -18.49 12.68 5.23
CA GLU A 123 -17.32 13.42 5.72
C GLU A 123 -17.13 13.17 7.23
N ARG A 124 -18.19 13.22 7.99
CA ARG A 124 -18.18 12.92 9.43
C ARG A 124 -17.76 11.46 9.69
N VAL A 125 -18.34 10.53 8.95
CA VAL A 125 -18.01 9.10 9.09
C VAL A 125 -16.54 8.84 8.76
N MET A 126 -16.00 9.44 7.70
CA MET A 126 -14.58 9.30 7.34
C MET A 126 -13.66 9.91 8.39
N GLU A 127 -14.06 11.01 9.04
CA GLU A 127 -13.29 11.57 10.16
C GLU A 127 -13.34 10.64 11.40
N GLU A 128 -14.46 10.03 11.70
CA GLU A 128 -14.59 9.02 12.76
C GLU A 128 -13.69 7.80 12.43
N ASN A 129 -13.70 7.33 11.18
CA ASN A 129 -12.81 6.27 10.71
C ASN A 129 -11.33 6.67 10.86
N ARG A 130 -10.96 7.91 10.52
CA ARG A 130 -9.58 8.39 10.69
C ARG A 130 -9.13 8.34 12.14
N VAL A 131 -9.97 8.81 13.06
CA VAL A 131 -9.67 8.79 14.50
C VAL A 131 -9.50 7.35 15.00
N ALA A 132 -10.42 6.46 14.63
CA ALA A 132 -10.36 5.05 15.02
C ALA A 132 -9.12 4.35 14.41
N LEU A 133 -8.82 4.60 13.13
CA LEU A 133 -7.64 4.08 12.46
C LEU A 133 -6.35 4.50 13.18
N ASN A 134 -6.23 5.78 13.50
CA ASN A 134 -5.03 6.34 14.14
C ASN A 134 -4.78 5.75 15.54
N GLN A 135 -5.82 5.28 16.25
CA GLN A 135 -5.65 4.57 17.52
C GLN A 135 -4.92 3.22 17.36
N THR A 136 -4.96 2.65 16.16
CA THR A 136 -4.31 1.37 15.84
C THR A 136 -2.94 1.51 15.19
N LEU A 137 -2.54 2.74 14.87
CA LEU A 137 -1.31 3.04 14.13
C LEU A 137 -0.24 3.63 15.05
N PRO A 138 1.05 3.31 14.81
CA PRO A 138 2.17 4.03 15.44
C PRO A 138 2.11 5.53 15.14
N ALA A 139 2.67 6.33 16.03
CA ALA A 139 2.62 7.79 15.91
C ALA A 139 3.15 8.34 14.58
N TYR A 140 4.18 7.71 14.01
CA TYR A 140 4.79 8.11 12.74
C TYR A 140 3.97 7.73 11.50
N CYS A 141 2.95 6.86 11.64
CA CYS A 141 2.08 6.40 10.57
C CYS A 141 0.68 7.04 10.61
N GLN A 142 0.45 8.02 11.48
CA GLN A 142 -0.89 8.59 11.65
C GLN A 142 -1.34 9.39 10.42
N VAL A 143 -2.57 9.12 10.00
CA VAL A 143 -3.23 9.81 8.89
C VAL A 143 -3.77 11.14 9.38
N GLN A 144 -3.34 12.26 8.76
CA GLN A 144 -3.69 13.61 9.19
C GLN A 144 -5.06 14.05 8.66
N LYS A 145 -5.45 13.54 7.50
CA LYS A 145 -6.71 13.94 6.84
C LYS A 145 -7.25 12.80 6.00
N MET A 146 -8.58 12.70 5.91
CA MET A 146 -9.28 11.92 4.89
C MET A 146 -9.86 12.86 3.83
N LYS A 147 -9.82 12.43 2.57
CA LYS A 147 -10.47 13.12 1.44
C LYS A 147 -11.36 12.11 0.73
N ILE A 148 -12.62 12.46 0.53
CA ILE A 148 -13.56 11.65 -0.22
C ILE A 148 -13.34 11.88 -1.70
N TYR A 149 -13.26 10.76 -2.44
CA TYR A 149 -13.29 10.72 -3.88
C TYR A 149 -14.71 10.37 -4.35
N PRO A 150 -15.28 11.13 -5.27
CA PRO A 150 -16.66 10.89 -5.74
C PRO A 150 -16.78 9.73 -6.72
N GLU A 151 -15.66 9.30 -7.32
CA GLU A 151 -15.57 8.26 -8.34
C GLU A 151 -14.55 7.20 -7.93
N GLU A 152 -14.73 5.98 -8.45
CA GLU A 152 -13.75 4.92 -8.26
C GLU A 152 -12.36 5.31 -8.74
N PHE A 153 -11.34 4.82 -8.06
CA PHE A 153 -9.96 5.02 -8.48
C PHE A 153 -9.68 4.29 -9.80
N GLU A 154 -8.90 4.93 -10.67
CA GLU A 154 -8.41 4.25 -11.87
C GLU A 154 -7.55 3.05 -11.53
N LYS A 155 -7.80 1.93 -12.22
CA LYS A 155 -7.13 0.65 -11.98
C LYS A 155 -6.39 0.14 -13.21
N THR A 156 -5.36 -0.64 -12.94
CA THR A 156 -4.70 -1.45 -13.95
C THR A 156 -5.61 -2.62 -14.37
N PRO A 157 -5.31 -3.33 -15.48
CA PRO A 157 -6.04 -4.56 -15.83
C PRO A 157 -6.05 -5.63 -14.73
N LYS A 158 -5.07 -5.60 -13.82
CA LYS A 158 -4.99 -6.48 -12.63
C LYS A 158 -5.79 -5.96 -11.43
N ARG A 159 -6.62 -4.92 -11.63
CA ARG A 159 -7.43 -4.25 -10.60
C ARG A 159 -6.63 -3.57 -9.48
N SER A 160 -5.36 -3.29 -9.66
CA SER A 160 -4.58 -2.46 -8.73
C SER A 160 -4.78 -0.98 -9.04
N ILE A 161 -4.99 -0.16 -8.02
CA ILE A 161 -5.15 1.29 -8.17
C ILE A 161 -3.87 1.90 -8.76
N LYS A 162 -4.00 2.75 -9.76
CA LYS A 162 -2.89 3.49 -10.37
C LYS A 162 -2.47 4.65 -9.46
N ARG A 163 -1.76 4.36 -8.38
CA ARG A 163 -1.37 5.32 -7.33
C ARG A 163 -0.70 6.57 -7.86
N PHE A 164 0.10 6.46 -8.92
CA PHE A 164 0.84 7.56 -9.52
C PHE A 164 -0.05 8.72 -10.01
N LEU A 165 -1.35 8.44 -10.27
CA LEU A 165 -2.32 9.47 -10.65
C LEU A 165 -2.79 10.34 -9.47
N TYR A 166 -2.58 9.87 -8.24
CA TYR A 166 -3.12 10.48 -7.01
C TYR A 166 -2.02 10.99 -6.07
N GLN A 167 -0.78 10.69 -6.37
CA GLN A 167 0.37 11.24 -5.65
C GLN A 167 0.67 12.64 -6.22
N GLU A 168 0.93 13.61 -5.34
CA GLU A 168 1.47 14.89 -5.79
C GLU A 168 2.81 14.63 -6.49
N ALA A 169 3.01 15.27 -7.65
CA ALA A 169 4.30 15.23 -8.32
C ALA A 169 5.36 15.71 -7.33
N LYS A 170 6.35 14.89 -7.08
CA LYS A 170 7.54 15.32 -6.32
C LYS A 170 8.19 16.41 -7.17
N GLY A 171 8.05 17.67 -6.73
CA GLY A 171 8.73 18.83 -7.31
C GLY A 171 10.23 18.73 -7.13
#